data_4e2da7a5d49bc72e5afce4e975655e07
#
_entry.id   4e2da7a5d49bc72e5afce4e975655e07
#
_cell.length_a   1.000
_cell.length_b   1.000
_cell.length_c   1.000
_cell.angle_alpha   90.00
_cell.angle_beta   90.00
_cell.angle_gamma   90.00
#
_symmetry.space_group_name_H-M   'P 1'
#
loop_
_entity.id
_entity.type
_entity.pdbx_description
1 polymer ?
#
loop_
_entity_poly.entity_id
_entity_poly.type
_entity_poly.pdbx_seq_one_letter_code
_entity_poly.pdbx_strand_id
1 'polypeptide(L)'
;MAESEELKHLLMKMKEESENVGLKLNIQKTKIMASDPITSWEIDGETVETVSDFILGGSKITADGDCSHEIKRCLLLGRKVMTNLDSIFKSRDTTLLTNVPLVKAMVFPVVMCGGESWTVKKAERRRIDSFELWCRRRLLRVPWTARRSNQSILKEIGPGCSLEGMMLKLKLQYFGHLM
;
A
#
# COMPACT_ATOMS: atom_id res chain seq x y z
N MET A 1 4.34 -19.30 12.59
CA MET A 1 5.73 -18.87 12.35
C MET A 1 6.53 -20.14 12.20
N ALA A 2 7.21 -20.33 11.08
CA ALA A 2 8.09 -21.48 10.92
C ALA A 2 9.30 -21.32 11.84
N GLU A 3 9.71 -22.39 12.49
CA GLU A 3 10.97 -22.42 13.22
C GLU A 3 12.13 -22.21 12.24
N SER A 4 13.25 -21.68 12.70
CA SER A 4 14.37 -21.33 11.81
C SER A 4 14.89 -22.51 10.98
N GLU A 5 14.81 -23.72 11.50
CA GLU A 5 15.20 -24.95 10.82
C GLU A 5 14.21 -25.37 9.72
N GLU A 6 12.89 -25.24 9.94
CA GLU A 6 11.87 -25.50 8.92
C GLU A 6 12.00 -24.53 7.75
N LEU A 7 12.24 -23.25 8.03
CA LEU A 7 12.45 -22.22 7.01
C LEU A 7 13.69 -22.53 6.18
N LYS A 8 14.78 -22.96 6.82
CA LYS A 8 16.02 -23.34 6.15
C LYS A 8 15.81 -24.54 5.24
N HIS A 9 15.12 -25.57 5.72
CA HIS A 9 14.78 -26.76 4.92
C HIS A 9 13.91 -26.39 3.71
N LEU A 10 12.90 -25.55 3.90
CA LEU A 10 12.03 -25.09 2.81
C LEU A 10 12.80 -24.29 1.75
N LEU A 11 13.71 -23.42 2.18
CA LEU A 11 14.53 -22.63 1.28
C LEU A 11 15.50 -23.48 0.47
N MET A 12 16.13 -24.49 1.11
CA MET A 12 17.02 -25.42 0.42
C MET A 12 16.27 -26.25 -0.63
N LYS A 13 15.06 -26.75 -0.28
CA LYS A 13 14.20 -27.46 -1.22
C LYS A 13 13.76 -26.57 -2.38
N MET A 14 13.38 -25.32 -2.11
CA MET A 14 13.02 -24.36 -3.16
C MET A 14 14.20 -24.06 -4.07
N LYS A 15 15.43 -23.96 -3.53
CA LYS A 15 16.65 -23.78 -4.29
C LYS A 15 16.89 -24.98 -5.23
N GLU A 16 16.83 -26.20 -4.73
CA GLU A 16 17.01 -27.43 -5.50
C GLU A 16 16.01 -27.52 -6.65
N GLU A 17 14.71 -27.30 -6.37
CA GLU A 17 13.66 -27.31 -7.38
C GLU A 17 13.83 -26.18 -8.43
N SER A 18 14.30 -25.02 -8.02
CA SER A 18 14.57 -23.90 -8.95
C SER A 18 15.77 -24.20 -9.87
N GLU A 19 16.81 -24.85 -9.35
CA GLU A 19 17.97 -25.26 -10.14
C GLU A 19 17.61 -26.32 -11.20
N ASN A 20 16.68 -27.21 -10.89
CA ASN A 20 16.16 -28.21 -11.83
C ASN A 20 15.51 -27.58 -13.07
N VAL A 21 14.94 -26.39 -12.94
CA VAL A 21 14.34 -25.62 -14.05
C VAL A 21 15.27 -24.54 -14.60
N GLY A 22 16.55 -24.55 -14.22
CA GLY A 22 17.57 -23.61 -14.73
C GLY A 22 17.57 -22.23 -14.05
N LEU A 23 16.85 -22.04 -12.96
CA LEU A 23 16.83 -20.80 -12.17
C LEU A 23 17.83 -20.92 -11.02
N LYS A 24 18.61 -19.86 -10.79
CA LYS A 24 19.55 -19.79 -9.65
C LYS A 24 19.07 -18.79 -8.62
N LEU A 25 19.08 -19.20 -7.35
CA LEU A 25 18.81 -18.31 -6.22
C LEU A 25 19.89 -17.22 -6.15
N ASN A 26 19.49 -15.95 -6.12
CA ASN A 26 20.41 -14.84 -5.95
C ASN A 26 20.50 -14.50 -4.45
N ILE A 27 21.56 -14.98 -3.80
CA ILE A 27 21.76 -14.84 -2.34
C ILE A 27 21.90 -13.37 -1.95
N GLN A 28 22.54 -12.53 -2.75
CA GLN A 28 22.69 -11.09 -2.47
C GLN A 28 21.35 -10.33 -2.47
N LYS A 29 20.37 -10.81 -3.26
CA LYS A 29 19.01 -10.24 -3.29
C LYS A 29 18.07 -10.92 -2.31
N THR A 30 18.44 -12.06 -1.76
CA THR A 30 17.67 -12.76 -0.74
C THR A 30 17.85 -12.06 0.60
N LYS A 31 16.76 -11.77 1.27
CA LYS A 31 16.74 -11.09 2.55
C LYS A 31 15.96 -11.93 3.55
N ILE A 32 16.38 -11.92 4.79
CA ILE A 32 15.67 -12.56 5.89
C ILE A 32 15.11 -11.49 6.82
N MET A 33 13.86 -11.63 7.16
CA MET A 33 13.19 -10.78 8.12
C MET A 33 12.62 -11.67 9.23
N ALA A 34 12.97 -11.37 10.47
CA ALA A 34 12.52 -12.11 11.63
C ALA A 34 12.01 -11.16 12.71
N SER A 35 11.07 -11.64 13.53
CA SER A 35 10.55 -10.91 14.68
C SER A 35 11.55 -10.84 15.83
N ASP A 36 12.40 -11.87 15.94
CA ASP A 36 13.46 -11.97 16.96
C ASP A 36 14.84 -11.73 16.33
N PRO A 37 15.80 -11.21 17.07
CA PRO A 37 17.15 -10.99 16.55
C PRO A 37 17.81 -12.31 16.17
N ILE A 38 18.05 -12.50 14.87
CA ILE A 38 18.82 -13.63 14.34
C ILE A 38 20.27 -13.19 14.23
N THR A 39 21.19 -13.99 14.76
CA THR A 39 22.62 -13.66 14.82
C THR A 39 23.33 -13.79 13.49
N SER A 40 23.04 -14.81 12.70
CA SER A 40 23.52 -14.97 11.32
C SER A 40 22.73 -16.07 10.60
N TRP A 41 22.53 -15.91 9.30
CA TRP A 41 21.98 -16.94 8.43
C TRP A 41 22.89 -17.14 7.23
N GLU A 42 23.22 -18.39 6.94
CA GLU A 42 24.11 -18.75 5.83
C GLU A 42 23.38 -19.73 4.89
N ILE A 43 23.57 -19.49 3.59
CA ILE A 43 23.13 -20.37 2.51
C ILE A 43 24.38 -20.65 1.66
N ASP A 44 24.76 -21.91 1.54
CA ASP A 44 25.96 -22.33 0.78
C ASP A 44 27.27 -21.64 1.24
N GLY A 45 27.39 -21.30 2.51
CA GLY A 45 28.55 -20.59 3.04
C GLY A 45 28.56 -19.07 2.78
N GLU A 46 27.52 -18.53 2.15
CA GLU A 46 27.31 -17.09 2.00
C GLU A 46 26.32 -16.58 3.05
N THR A 47 26.66 -15.48 3.70
CA THR A 47 25.80 -14.86 4.72
C THR A 47 24.65 -14.13 4.04
N VAL A 48 23.42 -14.40 4.50
CA VAL A 48 22.20 -13.71 4.02
C VAL A 48 21.95 -12.49 4.92
N GLU A 49 21.67 -11.36 4.29
CA GLU A 49 21.39 -10.11 5.01
C GLU A 49 20.08 -10.18 5.78
N THR A 50 20.13 -9.88 7.07
CA THR A 50 18.94 -9.74 7.92
C THR A 50 18.46 -8.29 7.90
N VAL A 51 17.17 -8.08 7.62
CA VAL A 51 16.58 -6.75 7.50
C VAL A 51 15.37 -6.60 8.41
N SER A 52 15.15 -5.39 8.90
CA SER A 52 13.96 -5.03 9.70
C SER A 52 12.75 -4.67 8.84
N ASP A 53 12.98 -4.31 7.60
CA ASP A 53 11.94 -4.00 6.62
C ASP A 53 12.38 -4.40 5.21
N PHE A 54 11.39 -4.66 4.36
CA PHE A 54 11.60 -5.13 2.99
C PHE A 54 10.50 -4.61 2.07
N ILE A 55 10.85 -4.33 0.80
CA ILE A 55 9.87 -3.95 -0.22
C ILE A 55 9.58 -5.16 -1.09
N LEU A 56 8.38 -5.73 -0.98
CA LEU A 56 7.89 -6.85 -1.77
C LEU A 56 6.71 -6.40 -2.64
N GLY A 57 6.81 -6.58 -3.95
CA GLY A 57 5.72 -6.20 -4.87
C GLY A 57 5.33 -4.72 -4.82
N GLY A 58 6.25 -3.85 -4.39
CA GLY A 58 5.98 -2.43 -4.21
C GLY A 58 5.42 -2.04 -2.84
N SER A 59 5.12 -3.00 -1.96
CA SER A 59 4.66 -2.74 -0.58
C SER A 59 5.78 -2.94 0.43
N LYS A 60 5.90 -2.02 1.39
CA LYS A 60 6.86 -2.10 2.49
C LYS A 60 6.30 -2.99 3.60
N ILE A 61 6.99 -4.09 3.88
CA ILE A 61 6.71 -5.03 4.97
C ILE A 61 7.73 -4.79 6.07
N THR A 62 7.30 -4.79 7.33
CA THR A 62 8.13 -4.62 8.51
C THR A 62 8.06 -5.85 9.41
N ALA A 63 9.13 -6.17 10.12
CA ALA A 63 9.24 -7.33 10.99
C ALA A 63 8.20 -7.33 12.15
N ASP A 64 7.81 -6.15 12.61
CA ASP A 64 6.78 -5.95 13.64
C ASP A 64 5.34 -5.99 13.10
N GLY A 65 5.17 -6.13 11.79
CA GLY A 65 3.85 -6.13 11.13
C GLY A 65 3.13 -4.79 11.16
N ASP A 66 3.80 -3.67 11.55
CA ASP A 66 3.18 -2.35 11.57
C ASP A 66 3.12 -1.72 10.18
N CYS A 67 1.93 -1.61 9.64
CA CYS A 67 1.68 -1.01 8.32
C CYS A 67 1.62 0.53 8.32
N SER A 68 1.82 1.20 9.46
CA SER A 68 1.72 2.67 9.57
C SER A 68 2.69 3.40 8.64
N HIS A 69 3.91 2.89 8.47
CA HIS A 69 4.90 3.45 7.56
C HIS A 69 4.49 3.29 6.10
N GLU A 70 3.97 2.13 5.73
CA GLU A 70 3.49 1.85 4.39
C GLU A 70 2.27 2.72 4.04
N ILE A 71 1.30 2.82 4.93
CA ILE A 71 0.14 3.71 4.75
C ILE A 71 0.59 5.15 4.50
N LYS A 72 1.52 5.67 5.29
CA LYS A 72 2.07 7.02 5.09
C LYS A 72 2.73 7.17 3.72
N ARG A 73 3.52 6.18 3.30
CA ARG A 73 4.20 6.16 2.00
C ARG A 73 3.18 6.18 0.86
N CYS A 74 2.18 5.32 0.90
CA CYS A 74 1.13 5.25 -0.12
C CYS A 74 0.30 6.54 -0.21
N LEU A 75 -0.04 7.16 0.94
CA LEU A 75 -0.70 8.47 0.97
C LEU A 75 0.15 9.58 0.35
N LEU A 76 1.47 9.57 0.56
CA LEU A 76 2.38 10.51 -0.08
C LEU A 76 2.46 10.30 -1.60
N LEU A 77 2.53 9.05 -2.06
CA LEU A 77 2.48 8.72 -3.47
C LEU A 77 1.15 9.16 -4.11
N GLY A 78 0.04 8.90 -3.46
CA GLY A 78 -1.28 9.36 -3.90
C GLY A 78 -1.37 10.89 -4.00
N ARG A 79 -0.77 11.62 -3.05
CA ARG A 79 -0.66 13.10 -3.13
C ARG A 79 0.15 13.55 -4.33
N LYS A 80 1.27 12.88 -4.62
CA LYS A 80 2.10 13.17 -5.80
C LYS A 80 1.31 12.98 -7.10
N VAL A 81 0.62 11.85 -7.24
CA VAL A 81 -0.23 11.57 -8.42
C VAL A 81 -1.34 12.61 -8.54
N MET A 82 -2.05 12.92 -7.45
CA MET A 82 -3.10 13.94 -7.43
C MET A 82 -2.58 15.33 -7.84
N THR A 83 -1.34 15.67 -7.45
CA THR A 83 -0.71 16.94 -7.83
C THR A 83 -0.32 16.96 -9.30
N ASN A 84 0.15 15.85 -9.86
CA ASN A 84 0.46 15.74 -11.28
C ASN A 84 -0.79 15.89 -12.17
N LEU A 85 -1.97 15.53 -11.65
CA LEU A 85 -3.25 15.69 -12.35
C LEU A 85 -3.84 17.11 -12.24
N ASP A 86 -3.20 18.03 -11.52
CA ASP A 86 -3.71 19.37 -11.26
C ASP A 86 -3.97 20.19 -12.52
N SER A 87 -3.13 20.04 -13.55
CA SER A 87 -3.32 20.71 -14.85
C SER A 87 -4.64 20.27 -15.51
N ILE A 88 -4.96 18.98 -15.42
CA ILE A 88 -6.21 18.42 -15.93
C ILE A 88 -7.40 18.95 -15.13
N PHE A 89 -7.32 18.91 -13.80
CA PHE A 89 -8.42 19.39 -12.94
C PHE A 89 -8.68 20.89 -13.07
N LYS A 90 -7.69 21.69 -13.47
CA LYS A 90 -7.81 23.14 -13.68
C LYS A 90 -8.28 23.49 -15.08
N SER A 91 -8.27 22.57 -16.05
CA SER A 91 -8.79 22.80 -17.38
C SER A 91 -10.27 23.20 -17.34
N ARG A 92 -10.66 24.12 -18.23
CA ARG A 92 -12.07 24.52 -18.39
C ARG A 92 -12.92 23.44 -19.06
N ASP A 93 -12.26 22.53 -19.80
CA ASP A 93 -12.91 21.48 -20.58
C ASP A 93 -13.29 20.25 -19.75
N THR A 94 -12.81 20.17 -18.50
CA THR A 94 -13.09 19.03 -17.61
C THR A 94 -14.13 19.39 -16.55
N THR A 95 -15.13 18.54 -16.45
CA THR A 95 -16.20 18.65 -15.44
C THR A 95 -15.90 17.81 -14.20
N LEU A 96 -16.61 18.07 -13.11
CA LEU A 96 -16.52 17.26 -11.91
C LEU A 96 -16.88 15.80 -12.18
N LEU A 97 -17.85 15.56 -13.08
CA LEU A 97 -18.26 14.21 -13.51
C LEU A 97 -17.13 13.41 -14.16
N THR A 98 -16.22 14.08 -14.86
CA THR A 98 -15.01 13.46 -15.46
C THR A 98 -13.89 13.31 -14.43
N ASN A 99 -13.70 14.31 -13.58
CA ASN A 99 -12.57 14.35 -12.64
C ASN A 99 -12.71 13.34 -11.49
N VAL A 100 -13.91 13.07 -11.00
CA VAL A 100 -14.15 12.09 -9.92
C VAL A 100 -13.77 10.66 -10.35
N PRO A 101 -14.24 10.12 -11.49
CA PRO A 101 -13.78 8.83 -12.02
C PRO A 101 -12.26 8.77 -12.23
N LEU A 102 -11.64 9.85 -12.70
CA LEU A 102 -10.20 9.92 -12.92
C LEU A 102 -9.40 9.75 -11.61
N VAL A 103 -9.84 10.41 -10.53
CA VAL A 103 -9.22 10.23 -9.20
C VAL A 103 -9.41 8.80 -8.71
N LYS A 104 -10.58 8.20 -8.89
CA LYS A 104 -10.85 6.80 -8.53
C LYS A 104 -9.96 5.83 -9.29
N ALA A 105 -9.70 6.09 -10.57
CA ALA A 105 -8.93 5.20 -11.44
C ALA A 105 -7.41 5.37 -11.28
N MET A 106 -6.93 6.56 -10.98
CA MET A 106 -5.49 6.85 -10.99
C MET A 106 -4.89 7.10 -9.60
N VAL A 107 -5.62 7.71 -8.69
CA VAL A 107 -5.10 8.09 -7.37
C VAL A 107 -5.38 7.01 -6.34
N PHE A 108 -6.62 6.54 -6.26
CA PHE A 108 -7.01 5.58 -5.23
C PHE A 108 -6.30 4.23 -5.35
N PRO A 109 -6.08 3.63 -6.54
CA PRO A 109 -5.33 2.38 -6.64
C PRO A 109 -3.89 2.50 -6.12
N VAL A 110 -3.23 3.64 -6.33
CA VAL A 110 -1.89 3.90 -5.80
C VAL A 110 -1.89 3.94 -4.27
N VAL A 111 -2.93 4.53 -3.67
CA VAL A 111 -3.06 4.59 -2.20
C VAL A 111 -3.43 3.25 -1.60
N MET A 112 -4.21 2.44 -2.32
CA MET A 112 -4.72 1.15 -1.84
C MET A 112 -3.78 -0.03 -2.14
N CYS A 113 -2.67 0.19 -2.85
CA CYS A 113 -1.72 -0.87 -3.20
C CYS A 113 -1.22 -1.61 -1.95
N GLY A 114 -1.44 -2.92 -1.88
CA GLY A 114 -1.13 -3.74 -0.70
C GLY A 114 -2.07 -3.55 0.49
N GLY A 115 -3.15 -2.76 0.32
CA GLY A 115 -4.08 -2.40 1.40
C GLY A 115 -4.93 -3.55 1.94
N GLU A 116 -5.03 -4.66 1.21
CA GLU A 116 -5.70 -5.88 1.64
C GLU A 116 -5.07 -6.49 2.89
N SER A 117 -3.74 -6.41 3.03
CA SER A 117 -3.00 -6.94 4.16
C SER A 117 -2.91 -5.99 5.37
N TRP A 118 -3.30 -4.72 5.23
CA TRP A 118 -3.09 -3.73 6.29
C TRP A 118 -3.99 -3.91 7.49
N THR A 119 -3.41 -3.90 8.68
CA THR A 119 -4.13 -3.74 9.95
C THR A 119 -4.27 -2.26 10.26
N VAL A 120 -5.38 -1.65 9.78
CA VAL A 120 -5.60 -0.20 9.88
C VAL A 120 -6.03 0.17 11.30
N LYS A 121 -5.14 0.83 12.05
CA LYS A 121 -5.43 1.38 13.38
C LYS A 121 -6.25 2.68 13.27
N LYS A 122 -6.86 3.14 14.36
CA LYS A 122 -7.68 4.36 14.40
C LYS A 122 -6.94 5.63 13.92
N ALA A 123 -5.63 5.70 14.20
CA ALA A 123 -4.79 6.82 13.76
C ALA A 123 -4.61 6.86 12.24
N GLU A 124 -4.36 5.69 11.63
CA GLU A 124 -4.21 5.53 10.18
C GLU A 124 -5.52 5.80 9.45
N ARG A 125 -6.65 5.35 10.00
CA ARG A 125 -7.99 5.67 9.46
C ARG A 125 -8.18 7.18 9.36
N ARG A 126 -7.88 7.94 10.42
CA ARG A 126 -7.96 9.41 10.40
C ARG A 126 -7.07 10.04 9.32
N ARG A 127 -5.90 9.46 9.03
CA ARG A 127 -5.01 9.93 7.95
C ARG A 127 -5.60 9.66 6.58
N ILE A 128 -6.19 8.49 6.38
CA ILE A 128 -6.88 8.10 5.15
C ILE A 128 -8.07 9.03 4.89
N ASP A 129 -8.90 9.28 5.89
CA ASP A 129 -10.04 10.21 5.80
C ASP A 129 -9.59 11.63 5.48
N SER A 130 -8.51 12.08 6.12
CA SER A 130 -7.94 13.42 5.86
C SER A 130 -7.40 13.54 4.44
N PHE A 131 -6.80 12.48 3.91
CA PHE A 131 -6.33 12.42 2.53
C PHE A 131 -7.51 12.46 1.55
N GLU A 132 -8.55 11.67 1.78
CA GLU A 132 -9.76 11.66 0.96
C GLU A 132 -10.41 13.04 0.92
N LEU A 133 -10.57 13.67 2.08
CA LEU A 133 -11.12 15.02 2.19
C LEU A 133 -10.26 16.04 1.42
N TRP A 134 -8.93 15.93 1.50
CA TRP A 134 -8.01 16.78 0.75
C TRP A 134 -8.20 16.59 -0.77
N CYS A 135 -8.33 15.35 -1.27
CA CYS A 135 -8.63 15.08 -2.68
C CYS A 135 -9.94 15.73 -3.12
N ARG A 136 -11.00 15.58 -2.31
CA ARG A 136 -12.33 16.13 -2.61
C ARG A 136 -12.32 17.66 -2.66
N ARG A 137 -11.65 18.32 -1.70
CA ARG A 137 -11.48 19.78 -1.71
C ARG A 137 -10.77 20.27 -2.97
N ARG A 138 -9.75 19.54 -3.41
CA ARG A 138 -9.00 19.85 -4.62
C ARG A 138 -9.85 19.71 -5.89
N LEU A 139 -10.65 18.66 -5.99
CA LEU A 139 -11.62 18.45 -7.07
C LEU A 139 -12.67 19.57 -7.14
N LEU A 140 -13.19 19.97 -5.99
CA LEU A 140 -14.17 21.06 -5.89
C LEU A 140 -13.54 22.46 -5.99
N ARG A 141 -12.21 22.55 -6.12
CA ARG A 141 -11.47 23.82 -6.11
C ARG A 141 -11.77 24.70 -4.87
N VAL A 142 -12.07 24.06 -3.75
CA VAL A 142 -12.36 24.71 -2.47
C VAL A 142 -11.06 24.90 -1.70
N PRO A 143 -10.55 26.12 -1.53
CA PRO A 143 -9.34 26.36 -0.77
C PRO A 143 -9.53 25.99 0.69
N TRP A 144 -8.43 25.64 1.37
CA TRP A 144 -8.48 25.28 2.80
C TRP A 144 -9.02 26.41 3.67
N THR A 145 -8.79 27.67 3.26
CA THR A 145 -9.27 28.86 3.95
C THR A 145 -10.77 29.11 3.82
N ALA A 146 -11.45 28.44 2.88
CA ALA A 146 -12.89 28.55 2.74
C ALA A 146 -13.58 27.92 3.97
N ARG A 147 -14.49 28.67 4.59
CA ARG A 147 -15.28 28.25 5.75
C ARG A 147 -16.39 27.25 5.39
N ARG A 148 -16.05 26.21 4.62
CA ARG A 148 -16.96 25.12 4.28
C ARG A 148 -16.72 23.90 5.18
N SER A 149 -17.80 23.35 5.74
CA SER A 149 -17.71 22.17 6.60
C SER A 149 -17.27 20.93 5.81
N ASN A 150 -16.55 20.02 6.46
CA ASN A 150 -16.12 18.76 5.85
C ASN A 150 -17.34 17.93 5.38
N GLN A 151 -18.43 17.94 6.14
CA GLN A 151 -19.67 17.25 5.76
C GLN A 151 -20.28 17.81 4.47
N SER A 152 -20.24 19.12 4.26
CA SER A 152 -20.70 19.75 3.01
C SER A 152 -19.86 19.29 1.82
N ILE A 153 -18.53 19.21 1.98
CA ILE A 153 -17.61 18.73 0.93
C ILE A 153 -17.87 17.26 0.59
N LEU A 154 -18.07 16.42 1.61
CA LEU A 154 -18.32 14.99 1.43
C LEU A 154 -19.65 14.71 0.72
N LYS A 155 -20.70 15.48 1.02
CA LYS A 155 -22.02 15.33 0.38
C LYS A 155 -22.04 15.72 -1.09
N GLU A 156 -21.23 16.71 -1.51
CA GLU A 156 -21.24 17.27 -2.85
C GLU A 156 -20.71 16.28 -3.92
N ILE A 157 -19.73 15.45 -3.56
CA ILE A 157 -19.14 14.46 -4.50
C ILE A 157 -19.90 13.12 -4.46
N GLY A 158 -20.85 12.97 -3.53
CA GLY A 158 -21.67 11.78 -3.37
C GLY A 158 -21.02 10.70 -2.48
N PRO A 159 -21.87 9.91 -1.77
CA PRO A 159 -21.40 8.93 -0.79
C PRO A 159 -20.77 7.66 -1.39
N GLY A 160 -21.01 7.39 -2.67
CA GLY A 160 -20.58 6.15 -3.34
C GLY A 160 -19.07 6.01 -3.60
N CYS A 161 -18.22 6.81 -2.94
CA CYS A 161 -16.82 6.95 -3.24
C CYS A 161 -15.92 7.11 -2.03
N SER A 162 -16.23 6.44 -0.93
CA SER A 162 -15.35 6.44 0.23
C SER A 162 -14.12 5.57 -0.05
N LEU A 163 -12.92 6.12 0.17
CA LEU A 163 -11.67 5.38 0.07
C LEU A 163 -11.64 4.22 1.07
N GLU A 164 -12.15 4.43 2.28
CA GLU A 164 -12.30 3.38 3.29
C GLU A 164 -13.20 2.24 2.80
N GLY A 165 -14.34 2.57 2.20
CA GLY A 165 -15.26 1.57 1.63
C GLY A 165 -14.64 0.75 0.51
N MET A 166 -13.82 1.38 -0.35
CA MET A 166 -13.07 0.67 -1.39
C MET A 166 -12.00 -0.25 -0.80
N MET A 167 -11.28 0.19 0.22
CA MET A 167 -10.29 -0.65 0.93
C MET A 167 -10.96 -1.84 1.61
N LEU A 168 -12.10 -1.64 2.25
CA LEU A 168 -12.87 -2.73 2.86
C LEU A 168 -13.34 -3.75 1.80
N LYS A 169 -13.82 -3.26 0.65
CA LYS A 169 -14.20 -4.13 -0.47
C LYS A 169 -13.02 -4.98 -0.95
N LEU A 170 -11.82 -4.41 -1.11
CA LEU A 170 -10.62 -5.14 -1.49
C LEU A 170 -10.28 -6.23 -0.47
N LYS A 171 -10.33 -5.91 0.82
CA LYS A 171 -10.12 -6.90 1.87
C LYS A 171 -11.11 -8.06 1.79
N LEU A 172 -12.40 -7.77 1.66
CA LEU A 172 -13.43 -8.80 1.55
C LEU A 172 -13.24 -9.66 0.30
N GLN A 173 -12.84 -9.08 -0.82
CA GLN A 173 -12.50 -9.83 -2.03
C GLN A 173 -11.30 -10.75 -1.80
N TYR A 174 -10.24 -10.25 -1.18
CA TYR A 174 -9.03 -11.03 -0.87
C TYR A 174 -9.36 -12.23 0.02
N PHE A 175 -10.09 -12.01 1.11
CA PHE A 175 -10.51 -13.12 2.00
C PHE A 175 -11.50 -14.07 1.33
N GLY A 176 -12.37 -13.60 0.46
CA GLY A 176 -13.28 -14.46 -0.31
C GLY A 176 -12.58 -15.37 -1.33
N HIS A 177 -11.37 -15.03 -1.76
CA HIS A 177 -10.55 -15.90 -2.62
C HIS A 177 -9.73 -16.93 -1.83
N LEU A 178 -9.55 -16.72 -0.52
CA LEU A 178 -8.80 -17.63 0.36
C LEU A 178 -9.69 -18.73 0.97
N MET A 179 -11.01 -18.59 0.90
CA MET A 179 -12.00 -19.55 1.39
C MET A 179 -12.57 -20.41 0.26
#